data_3c9bc4bfec30e52673fa06732554a13b
#
_entry.id   3c9bc4bfec30e52673fa06732554a13b
#
_cell.length_a   1.000
_cell.length_b   1.000
_cell.length_c   1.000
_cell.angle_alpha   90.00
_cell.angle_beta   90.00
_cell.angle_gamma   90.00
#
_symmetry.space_group_name_H-M   'P 1'
#
loop_
_entity.id
_entity.type
_entity.pdbx_description
1 polymer ?
#
loop_
_entity_poly.entity_id
_entity_poly.type
_entity_poly.pdbx_seq_one_letter_code
_entity_poly.pdbx_strand_id
1 'polypeptide(L)'
;HPDILKFLHAKEDLTQFTNYNISVKVPDEWMEAFQKEPNAPHVVKNPRTGRTYLLSKNLEIWKYDLRTLVEIKAGDPMPVGDFYTRQDIWDIILTNAHRTGEPGVVYIDRINEFNPTPHIGRIEATNPCGEQPLLPYEACNLGSINLAEFVHEGIRGVPGVDWDALRETVHESTRFLDNVIDANKYPLPQIDAICKANRK
;
A
#
# COMPACT_ATOMS: atom_id res chain seq x y z
N HIS A 1 -11.54 7.89 -2.13
CA HIS A 1 -11.76 8.83 -1.03
C HIS A 1 -11.85 10.27 -1.57
N PRO A 2 -12.70 11.17 -1.00
CA PRO A 2 -12.79 12.55 -1.50
C PRO A 2 -11.47 13.34 -1.47
N ASP A 3 -10.58 13.05 -0.54
CA ASP A 3 -9.28 13.73 -0.43
C ASP A 3 -8.17 13.13 -1.30
N ILE A 4 -8.51 12.28 -2.28
CA ILE A 4 -7.51 11.59 -3.09
C ILE A 4 -6.52 12.56 -3.77
N LEU A 5 -6.99 13.68 -4.30
CA LEU A 5 -6.10 14.66 -4.94
C LEU A 5 -5.10 15.25 -3.93
N LYS A 6 -5.54 15.62 -2.73
CA LYS A 6 -4.63 16.11 -1.69
C LYS A 6 -3.58 15.06 -1.33
N PHE A 7 -4.01 13.80 -1.22
CA PHE A 7 -3.09 12.70 -0.94
C PHE A 7 -2.05 12.49 -2.04
N LEU A 8 -2.48 12.53 -3.30
CA LEU A 8 -1.59 12.38 -4.45
C LEU A 8 -0.56 13.52 -4.56
N HIS A 9 -0.95 14.73 -4.18
CA HIS A 9 -0.08 15.90 -4.22
C HIS A 9 0.73 16.13 -2.93
N ALA A 10 0.51 15.31 -1.88
CA ALA A 10 1.08 15.55 -0.55
C ALA A 10 2.61 15.59 -0.51
N LYS A 11 3.28 14.88 -1.42
CA LYS A 11 4.75 14.80 -1.50
C LYS A 11 5.36 15.49 -2.74
N GLU A 12 4.63 16.40 -3.35
CA GLU A 12 5.19 17.23 -4.44
C GLU A 12 6.25 18.20 -3.94
N ASP A 13 6.08 18.71 -2.73
CA ASP A 13 7.11 19.42 -1.99
C ASP A 13 7.94 18.41 -1.19
N LEU A 14 9.16 18.15 -1.67
CA LEU A 14 10.08 17.18 -1.08
C LEU A 14 10.60 17.57 0.31
N THR A 15 10.28 18.76 0.79
CA THR A 15 10.61 19.20 2.15
C THR A 15 9.54 18.82 3.18
N GLN A 16 8.36 18.39 2.71
CA GLN A 16 7.24 17.99 3.55
C GLN A 16 7.07 16.47 3.58
N PHE A 17 6.55 15.97 4.70
CA PHE A 17 6.31 14.53 4.91
C PHE A 17 7.52 13.63 4.61
N THR A 18 8.72 14.12 4.87
CA THR A 18 9.99 13.43 4.55
C THR A 18 10.12 12.06 5.24
N ASN A 19 9.44 11.87 6.38
CA ASN A 19 9.50 10.64 7.19
C ASN A 19 8.36 9.66 6.89
N TYR A 20 7.55 9.93 5.86
CA TYR A 20 6.42 9.07 5.50
C TYR A 20 6.60 8.52 4.10
N ASN A 21 6.43 7.21 3.97
CA ASN A 21 6.19 6.59 2.68
C ASN A 21 4.68 6.48 2.49
N ILE A 22 4.19 6.79 1.31
CA ILE A 22 2.76 6.78 1.00
C ILE A 22 2.46 5.85 -0.17
N SER A 23 1.30 5.18 -0.09
CA SER A 23 0.82 4.31 -1.17
C SER A 23 -0.68 4.46 -1.37
N VAL A 24 -1.12 4.31 -2.60
CA VAL A 24 -2.53 4.29 -2.96
C VAL A 24 -3.02 2.85 -3.02
N LYS A 25 -4.07 2.53 -2.27
CA LYS A 25 -4.78 1.26 -2.42
C LYS A 25 -5.68 1.32 -3.64
N VAL A 26 -5.49 0.38 -4.56
CA VAL A 26 -6.28 0.26 -5.79
C VAL A 26 -7.05 -1.06 -5.75
N PRO A 27 -8.40 -1.03 -5.64
CA PRO A 27 -9.22 -2.22 -5.72
C PRO A 27 -9.37 -2.71 -7.17
N ASP A 28 -9.68 -4.00 -7.33
CA ASP A 28 -9.90 -4.62 -8.64
C ASP A 28 -11.02 -3.91 -9.41
N GLU A 29 -12.13 -3.58 -8.74
CA GLU A 29 -13.25 -2.84 -9.32
C GLU A 29 -12.81 -1.54 -10.01
N TRP A 30 -11.88 -0.81 -9.37
CA TRP A 30 -11.35 0.43 -9.95
C TRP A 30 -10.49 0.15 -11.19
N MET A 31 -9.63 -0.86 -11.13
CA MET A 31 -8.76 -1.24 -12.26
C MET A 31 -9.57 -1.73 -13.46
N GLU A 32 -10.60 -2.52 -13.23
CA GLU A 32 -11.51 -2.97 -14.29
C GLU A 32 -12.26 -1.80 -14.93
N ALA A 33 -12.76 -0.87 -14.10
CA ALA A 33 -13.42 0.33 -14.58
C ALA A 33 -12.47 1.26 -15.34
N PHE A 34 -11.22 1.37 -14.88
CA PHE A 34 -10.17 2.11 -15.58
C PHE A 34 -9.85 1.50 -16.96
N GLN A 35 -9.70 0.18 -17.05
CA GLN A 35 -9.40 -0.50 -18.33
C GLN A 35 -10.55 -0.37 -19.35
N LYS A 36 -11.80 -0.40 -18.86
CA LYS A 36 -12.97 -0.30 -19.74
C LYS A 36 -13.24 1.13 -20.21
N GLU A 37 -13.13 2.09 -19.30
CA GLU A 37 -13.52 3.48 -19.52
C GLU A 37 -12.54 4.45 -18.82
N PRO A 38 -11.30 4.58 -19.30
CA PRO A 38 -10.28 5.42 -18.66
C PRO A 38 -10.68 6.89 -18.59
N ASN A 39 -11.37 7.38 -19.61
CA ASN A 39 -11.78 8.78 -19.71
C ASN A 39 -13.11 9.11 -19.01
N ALA A 40 -13.76 8.12 -18.39
CA ALA A 40 -14.95 8.40 -17.58
C ALA A 40 -14.56 9.14 -16.28
N PRO A 41 -15.44 10.05 -15.79
CA PRO A 41 -15.18 10.78 -14.56
C PRO A 41 -14.86 9.85 -13.37
N HIS A 42 -13.84 10.22 -12.60
CA HIS A 42 -13.48 9.50 -11.39
C HIS A 42 -14.45 9.84 -10.25
N VAL A 43 -15.20 8.84 -9.81
CA VAL A 43 -16.16 8.97 -8.71
C VAL A 43 -15.45 8.67 -7.40
N VAL A 44 -15.53 9.59 -6.44
CA VAL A 44 -15.04 9.41 -5.07
C VAL A 44 -16.20 9.17 -4.12
N LYS A 45 -15.95 8.38 -3.06
CA LYS A 45 -16.96 8.02 -2.08
C LYS A 45 -16.52 8.45 -0.68
N ASN A 46 -17.41 9.14 0.04
CA ASN A 46 -17.19 9.43 1.45
C ASN A 46 -17.38 8.14 2.27
N PRO A 47 -16.33 7.62 2.95
CA PRO A 47 -16.42 6.35 3.64
C PRO A 47 -17.36 6.36 4.86
N ARG A 48 -17.66 7.55 5.42
CA ARG A 48 -18.55 7.70 6.57
C ARG A 48 -20.02 7.72 6.20
N THR A 49 -20.36 8.35 5.06
CA THR A 49 -21.77 8.57 4.67
C THR A 49 -22.20 7.73 3.48
N GLY A 50 -21.24 7.15 2.75
CA GLY A 50 -21.50 6.44 1.50
C GLY A 50 -21.82 7.35 0.30
N ARG A 51 -21.94 8.67 0.49
CA ARG A 51 -22.24 9.61 -0.59
C ARG A 51 -21.09 9.66 -1.60
N THR A 52 -21.45 9.89 -2.84
CA THR A 52 -20.52 9.91 -3.98
C THR A 52 -20.42 11.30 -4.60
N TYR A 53 -19.23 11.63 -5.09
CA TYR A 53 -18.92 12.96 -5.60
C TYR A 53 -18.01 12.88 -6.81
N LEU A 54 -18.01 13.94 -7.61
CA LEU A 54 -17.06 14.23 -8.68
C LEU A 54 -16.10 15.33 -8.26
N LEU A 55 -14.86 15.22 -8.76
CA LEU A 55 -13.78 16.18 -8.57
C LEU A 55 -13.67 17.06 -9.81
N SER A 56 -14.06 18.33 -9.73
CA SER A 56 -13.90 19.29 -10.83
C SER A 56 -12.42 19.62 -11.04
N LYS A 57 -12.00 19.80 -12.30
CA LYS A 57 -10.62 20.24 -12.62
C LYS A 57 -10.31 21.67 -12.16
N ASN A 58 -11.33 22.45 -11.79
CA ASN A 58 -11.18 23.79 -11.26
C ASN A 58 -10.97 23.86 -9.75
N LEU A 59 -10.84 22.70 -9.05
CA LEU A 59 -10.62 22.67 -7.62
C LEU A 59 -9.24 23.20 -7.24
N GLU A 60 -9.18 24.05 -6.22
CA GLU A 60 -7.92 24.38 -5.55
C GLU A 60 -7.54 23.22 -4.61
N ILE A 61 -6.51 22.44 -4.99
CA ILE A 61 -6.17 21.15 -4.37
C ILE A 61 -6.12 21.21 -2.85
N TRP A 62 -5.55 22.25 -2.27
CA TRP A 62 -5.37 22.33 -0.82
C TRP A 62 -6.56 22.94 -0.06
N LYS A 63 -7.50 23.58 -0.77
CA LYS A 63 -8.62 24.29 -0.17
C LYS A 63 -9.97 23.59 -0.33
N TYR A 64 -10.11 22.66 -1.29
CA TYR A 64 -11.37 22.00 -1.50
C TYR A 64 -11.80 21.14 -0.31
N ASP A 65 -13.07 21.02 -0.08
CA ASP A 65 -13.70 20.09 0.86
C ASP A 65 -15.00 19.51 0.25
N LEU A 66 -15.71 18.68 1.03
CA LEU A 66 -16.92 18.02 0.54
C LEU A 66 -17.99 18.99 0.02
N ARG A 67 -18.03 20.24 0.49
CA ARG A 67 -19.02 21.26 0.08
C ARG A 67 -18.72 21.83 -1.30
N THR A 68 -17.49 21.71 -1.75
CA THR A 68 -17.05 22.18 -3.07
C THR A 68 -17.09 21.08 -4.14
N LEU A 69 -17.36 19.83 -3.74
CA LEU A 69 -17.49 18.71 -4.64
C LEU A 69 -18.91 18.61 -5.21
N VAL A 70 -19.04 18.08 -6.42
CA VAL A 70 -20.33 17.85 -7.06
C VAL A 70 -20.87 16.50 -6.58
N GLU A 71 -21.90 16.52 -5.74
CA GLU A 71 -22.57 15.29 -5.28
C GLU A 71 -23.37 14.66 -6.44
N ILE A 72 -23.24 13.34 -6.58
CA ILE A 72 -24.01 12.55 -7.54
C ILE A 72 -24.75 11.42 -6.80
N LYS A 73 -25.95 11.07 -7.29
CA LYS A 73 -26.75 9.97 -6.76
C LYS A 73 -26.85 8.86 -7.79
N ALA A 74 -27.03 7.65 -7.31
CA ALA A 74 -27.26 6.51 -8.20
C ALA A 74 -28.50 6.74 -9.06
N GLY A 75 -28.36 6.64 -10.40
CA GLY A 75 -29.43 6.85 -11.36
C GLY A 75 -29.56 8.28 -11.88
N ASP A 76 -28.87 9.25 -11.29
CA ASP A 76 -28.84 10.60 -11.85
C ASP A 76 -28.02 10.65 -13.15
N PRO A 77 -28.38 11.49 -14.12
CA PRO A 77 -27.54 11.72 -15.29
C PRO A 77 -26.22 12.36 -14.85
N MET A 78 -25.14 11.98 -15.54
CA MET A 78 -23.81 12.52 -15.26
C MET A 78 -23.83 14.05 -15.46
N PRO A 79 -23.43 14.87 -14.48
CA PRO A 79 -23.40 16.32 -14.62
C PRO A 79 -22.50 16.77 -15.77
N VAL A 80 -22.88 17.83 -16.46
CA VAL A 80 -22.03 18.48 -17.46
C VAL A 80 -20.95 19.28 -16.73
N GLY A 81 -19.69 19.02 -17.05
CA GLY A 81 -18.56 19.73 -16.44
C GLY A 81 -17.23 19.08 -16.80
N ASP A 82 -16.15 19.75 -16.42
CA ASP A 82 -14.79 19.24 -16.59
C ASP A 82 -14.34 18.61 -15.26
N PHE A 83 -14.34 17.29 -15.23
CA PHE A 83 -14.03 16.51 -14.05
C PHE A 83 -12.77 15.70 -14.25
N TYR A 84 -12.04 15.42 -13.16
CA TYR A 84 -10.97 14.46 -13.17
C TYR A 84 -11.48 13.08 -13.60
N THR A 85 -10.85 12.52 -14.62
CA THR A 85 -11.13 11.17 -15.11
C THR A 85 -10.31 10.13 -14.36
N ARG A 86 -10.62 8.84 -14.57
CA ARG A 86 -9.76 7.75 -14.06
C ARG A 86 -8.36 7.84 -14.62
N GLN A 87 -8.24 8.23 -15.92
CA GLN A 87 -6.94 8.44 -16.57
C GLN A 87 -6.16 9.57 -15.89
N ASP A 88 -6.81 10.71 -15.62
CA ASP A 88 -6.14 11.82 -14.93
C ASP A 88 -5.57 11.38 -13.55
N ILE A 89 -6.35 10.62 -12.78
CA ILE A 89 -5.89 10.11 -11.48
C ILE A 89 -4.70 9.17 -11.64
N TRP A 90 -4.76 8.28 -12.63
CA TRP A 90 -3.66 7.36 -12.92
C TRP A 90 -2.40 8.08 -13.38
N ASP A 91 -2.54 9.08 -14.25
CA ASP A 91 -1.42 9.89 -14.74
C ASP A 91 -0.75 10.70 -13.63
N ILE A 92 -1.52 11.24 -12.67
CA ILE A 92 -0.97 11.90 -11.49
C ILE A 92 -0.14 10.90 -10.65
N ILE A 93 -0.65 9.70 -10.42
CA ILE A 93 0.09 8.64 -9.69
C ILE A 93 1.40 8.34 -10.39
N LEU A 94 1.37 8.06 -11.70
CA LEU A 94 2.55 7.71 -12.48
C LEU A 94 3.58 8.86 -12.53
N THR A 95 3.10 10.08 -12.77
CA THR A 95 3.95 11.27 -12.85
C THR A 95 4.66 11.54 -11.53
N ASN A 96 3.94 11.47 -10.42
CA ASN A 96 4.52 11.70 -9.10
C ASN A 96 5.46 10.55 -8.70
N ALA A 97 5.08 9.31 -8.93
CA ALA A 97 5.95 8.16 -8.67
C ALA A 97 7.26 8.23 -9.46
N HIS A 98 7.20 8.63 -10.74
CA HIS A 98 8.40 8.82 -11.56
C HIS A 98 9.27 9.98 -11.04
N ARG A 99 8.66 11.08 -10.60
CA ARG A 99 9.37 12.29 -10.16
C ARG A 99 9.99 12.15 -8.77
N THR A 100 9.28 11.51 -7.83
CA THR A 100 9.65 11.51 -6.41
C THR A 100 9.83 10.12 -5.80
N GLY A 101 9.51 9.05 -6.54
CA GLY A 101 9.45 7.69 -6.03
C GLY A 101 8.12 7.34 -5.33
N GLU A 102 7.20 8.29 -5.19
CA GLU A 102 5.94 8.13 -4.47
C GLU A 102 4.77 8.84 -5.17
N PRO A 103 3.52 8.34 -5.01
CA PRO A 103 3.11 7.24 -4.16
C PRO A 103 3.47 5.86 -4.74
N GLY A 104 3.59 4.85 -3.87
CA GLY A 104 3.49 3.44 -4.28
C GLY A 104 2.04 3.06 -4.62
N VAL A 105 1.86 1.89 -5.23
CA VAL A 105 0.53 1.32 -5.52
C VAL A 105 0.38 -0.02 -4.84
N VAL A 106 -0.75 -0.22 -4.16
CA VAL A 106 -1.09 -1.46 -3.44
C VAL A 106 -2.38 -2.03 -4.04
N TYR A 107 -2.28 -3.16 -4.73
CA TYR A 107 -3.43 -3.88 -5.27
C TYR A 107 -4.09 -4.71 -4.17
N ILE A 108 -4.91 -4.06 -3.35
CA ILE A 108 -5.35 -4.59 -2.06
C ILE A 108 -6.19 -5.86 -2.17
N ASP A 109 -6.97 -6.02 -3.22
CA ASP A 109 -7.79 -7.20 -3.41
C ASP A 109 -6.92 -8.39 -3.82
N ARG A 110 -5.93 -8.19 -4.69
CA ARG A 110 -4.93 -9.21 -5.06
C ARG A 110 -4.12 -9.68 -3.87
N ILE A 111 -3.70 -8.76 -3.01
CA ILE A 111 -2.99 -9.10 -1.78
C ILE A 111 -3.88 -9.94 -0.86
N ASN A 112 -5.14 -9.59 -0.72
CA ASN A 112 -6.07 -10.34 0.13
C ASN A 112 -6.47 -11.70 -0.45
N GLU A 113 -6.42 -11.90 -1.76
CA GLU A 113 -6.61 -13.21 -2.39
C GLU A 113 -5.59 -14.24 -1.88
N PHE A 114 -4.37 -13.80 -1.60
CA PHE A 114 -3.26 -14.62 -1.09
C PHE A 114 -2.97 -14.39 0.39
N ASN A 115 -3.90 -13.82 1.14
CA ASN A 115 -3.74 -13.64 2.58
C ASN A 115 -3.59 -15.01 3.28
N PRO A 116 -2.47 -15.30 3.96
CA PRO A 116 -2.26 -16.60 4.60
C PRO A 116 -3.12 -16.80 5.84
N THR A 117 -3.71 -15.74 6.40
CA THR A 117 -4.51 -15.78 7.63
C THR A 117 -5.89 -15.12 7.45
N PRO A 118 -6.70 -15.50 6.44
CA PRO A 118 -7.97 -14.84 6.14
C PRO A 118 -9.00 -14.98 7.26
N HIS A 119 -8.86 -16.00 8.10
CA HIS A 119 -9.72 -16.27 9.26
C HIS A 119 -9.47 -15.31 10.44
N ILE A 120 -8.31 -14.63 10.48
CA ILE A 120 -7.98 -13.63 11.50
C ILE A 120 -8.49 -12.25 11.07
N GLY A 121 -8.35 -11.90 9.79
CA GLY A 121 -8.79 -10.61 9.29
C GLY A 121 -8.37 -10.33 7.86
N ARG A 122 -8.69 -9.13 7.41
CA ARG A 122 -8.36 -8.63 6.08
C ARG A 122 -7.13 -7.73 6.15
N ILE A 123 -6.19 -7.89 5.23
CA ILE A 123 -5.03 -7.01 5.08
C ILE A 123 -5.51 -5.63 4.65
N GLU A 124 -5.10 -4.59 5.39
CA GLU A 124 -5.55 -3.21 5.19
C GLU A 124 -4.43 -2.26 4.75
N ALA A 125 -3.19 -2.59 5.03
CA ALA A 125 -2.04 -1.74 4.73
C ALA A 125 -0.77 -2.56 4.52
N THR A 126 0.34 -1.87 4.29
CA THR A 126 1.68 -2.45 4.28
C THR A 126 2.57 -1.70 5.26
N ASN A 127 3.77 -2.23 5.53
CA ASN A 127 4.85 -1.47 6.13
C ASN A 127 5.32 -0.34 5.18
N PRO A 128 6.20 0.58 5.60
CA PRO A 128 6.57 1.76 4.80
C PRO A 128 7.08 1.44 3.39
N CYS A 129 7.90 0.41 3.23
CA CYS A 129 8.48 0.07 1.91
C CYS A 129 7.56 -0.83 1.05
N GLY A 130 6.46 -1.33 1.60
CA GLY A 130 5.44 -2.09 0.87
C GLY A 130 5.69 -3.59 0.75
N GLU A 131 6.80 -4.13 1.31
CA GLU A 131 7.17 -5.53 1.19
C GLU A 131 6.37 -6.45 2.11
N GLN A 132 5.77 -5.93 3.18
CA GLN A 132 5.01 -6.70 4.17
C GLN A 132 3.56 -6.24 4.26
N PRO A 133 2.60 -6.94 3.65
CA PRO A 133 1.18 -6.72 3.87
C PRO A 133 0.78 -7.08 5.30
N LEU A 134 0.00 -6.21 5.94
CA LEU A 134 -0.34 -6.29 7.36
C LEU A 134 -1.85 -6.16 7.61
N LEU A 135 -2.31 -6.89 8.61
CA LEU A 135 -3.61 -6.68 9.24
C LEU A 135 -3.57 -5.41 10.12
N PRO A 136 -4.73 -4.84 10.49
CA PRO A 136 -4.77 -3.74 11.45
C PRO A 136 -4.03 -4.09 12.75
N TYR A 137 -3.22 -3.16 13.26
CA TYR A 137 -2.40 -3.28 14.46
C TYR A 137 -1.27 -4.31 14.40
N GLU A 138 -1.01 -4.95 13.28
CA GLU A 138 0.20 -5.75 13.11
C GLU A 138 1.44 -4.87 12.99
N ALA A 139 2.56 -5.37 13.47
CA ALA A 139 3.89 -4.87 13.21
C ALA A 139 4.76 -6.02 12.70
N CYS A 140 5.83 -5.72 12.00
CA CYS A 140 6.77 -6.72 11.52
C CYS A 140 8.19 -6.40 12.01
N ASN A 141 9.00 -7.44 12.17
CA ASN A 141 10.44 -7.31 12.28
C ASN A 141 11.11 -7.96 11.07
N LEU A 142 12.28 -7.49 10.71
CA LEU A 142 12.96 -7.87 9.48
C LEU A 142 14.37 -8.34 9.76
N GLY A 143 14.82 -9.31 8.96
CA GLY A 143 16.21 -9.74 8.88
C GLY A 143 16.56 -10.06 7.44
N SER A 144 17.85 -9.94 7.10
CA SER A 144 18.35 -10.27 5.77
C SER A 144 19.55 -11.18 5.89
N ILE A 145 19.60 -12.20 5.04
CA ILE A 145 20.72 -13.14 4.95
C ILE A 145 21.50 -12.80 3.68
N ASN A 146 22.82 -12.56 3.83
CA ASN A 146 23.70 -12.37 2.68
C ASN A 146 23.97 -13.72 1.99
N LEU A 147 23.27 -13.99 0.90
CA LEU A 147 23.40 -15.25 0.18
C LEU A 147 24.79 -15.48 -0.43
N ALA A 148 25.59 -14.44 -0.66
CA ALA A 148 26.92 -14.55 -1.22
C ALA A 148 27.90 -15.30 -0.28
N GLU A 149 27.64 -15.26 1.04
CA GLU A 149 28.46 -15.96 2.04
C GLU A 149 28.35 -17.50 1.95
N PHE A 150 27.33 -18.01 1.28
CA PHE A 150 27.09 -19.44 1.09
C PHE A 150 27.55 -19.97 -0.28
N VAL A 151 28.16 -19.11 -1.10
CA VAL A 151 28.67 -19.51 -2.42
C VAL A 151 30.13 -19.88 -2.28
N HIS A 152 30.50 -21.08 -2.77
CA HIS A 152 31.86 -21.56 -2.80
C HIS A 152 32.28 -21.94 -4.24
N GLU A 153 33.60 -22.03 -4.48
CA GLU A 153 34.12 -22.57 -5.71
C GLU A 153 33.77 -24.06 -5.80
N GLY A 154 32.92 -24.39 -6.75
CA GLY A 154 32.49 -25.75 -6.97
C GLY A 154 33.44 -26.54 -7.86
N ILE A 155 33.10 -27.80 -8.12
CA ILE A 155 33.88 -28.70 -8.98
C ILE A 155 33.90 -28.13 -10.41
N ARG A 156 35.11 -28.06 -11.01
CA ARG A 156 35.35 -27.55 -12.37
C ARG A 156 35.02 -26.09 -12.59
N GLY A 157 35.07 -25.23 -11.54
CA GLY A 157 34.80 -23.80 -11.65
C GLY A 157 33.33 -23.44 -11.76
N VAL A 158 32.43 -24.37 -11.51
CA VAL A 158 31.00 -24.08 -11.40
C VAL A 158 30.67 -23.72 -9.95
N PRO A 159 30.17 -22.49 -9.65
CA PRO A 159 29.86 -22.14 -8.28
C PRO A 159 28.84 -23.10 -7.65
N GLY A 160 29.08 -23.45 -6.41
CA GLY A 160 28.16 -24.23 -5.59
C GLY A 160 27.59 -23.43 -4.45
N VAL A 161 26.50 -23.91 -3.86
CA VAL A 161 25.89 -23.31 -2.67
C VAL A 161 25.99 -24.29 -1.51
N ASP A 162 26.47 -23.81 -0.37
CA ASP A 162 26.42 -24.54 0.90
C ASP A 162 24.99 -24.49 1.46
N TRP A 163 24.19 -25.45 1.05
CA TRP A 163 22.80 -25.57 1.46
C TRP A 163 22.62 -25.91 2.94
N ASP A 164 23.60 -26.60 3.55
CA ASP A 164 23.52 -26.99 4.95
C ASP A 164 23.78 -25.78 5.86
N ALA A 165 24.84 -25.01 5.58
CA ALA A 165 25.11 -23.77 6.30
C ALA A 165 23.98 -22.74 6.10
N LEU A 166 23.44 -22.63 4.89
CA LEU A 166 22.30 -21.75 4.63
C LEU A 166 21.06 -22.17 5.44
N ARG A 167 20.77 -23.47 5.49
CA ARG A 167 19.63 -24.01 6.27
C ARG A 167 19.78 -23.69 7.76
N GLU A 168 20.96 -23.92 8.33
CA GLU A 168 21.24 -23.60 9.73
C GLU A 168 21.06 -22.12 10.01
N THR A 169 21.61 -21.25 9.17
CA THR A 169 21.48 -19.79 9.29
C THR A 169 20.02 -19.35 9.20
N VAL A 170 19.23 -19.92 8.30
CA VAL A 170 17.79 -19.63 8.18
C VAL A 170 17.04 -20.02 9.46
N HIS A 171 17.34 -21.20 10.03
CA HIS A 171 16.71 -21.65 11.28
C HIS A 171 17.04 -20.72 12.45
N GLU A 172 18.30 -20.37 12.62
CA GLU A 172 18.72 -19.47 13.70
C GLU A 172 18.17 -18.04 13.52
N SER A 173 18.17 -17.52 12.29
CA SER A 173 17.61 -16.21 11.99
C SER A 173 16.10 -16.15 12.24
N THR A 174 15.36 -17.19 11.84
CA THR A 174 13.92 -17.29 12.09
C THR A 174 13.63 -17.35 13.58
N ARG A 175 14.36 -18.17 14.32
CA ARG A 175 14.23 -18.26 15.78
C ARG A 175 14.56 -16.94 16.48
N PHE A 176 15.58 -16.24 16.00
CA PHE A 176 15.93 -14.92 16.52
C PHE A 176 14.79 -13.92 16.33
N LEU A 177 14.23 -13.81 15.11
CA LEU A 177 13.13 -12.90 14.81
C LEU A 177 11.86 -13.27 15.60
N ASP A 178 11.58 -14.55 15.79
CA ASP A 178 10.46 -15.00 16.61
C ASP A 178 10.64 -14.61 18.08
N ASN A 179 11.84 -14.74 18.62
CA ASN A 179 12.15 -14.29 19.99
C ASN A 179 12.06 -12.77 20.16
N VAL A 180 12.37 -11.99 19.11
CA VAL A 180 12.22 -10.53 19.13
C VAL A 180 10.74 -10.13 19.37
N ILE A 181 9.78 -10.88 18.84
CA ILE A 181 8.35 -10.61 19.06
C ILE A 181 8.00 -10.68 20.57
N ASP A 182 8.56 -11.65 21.28
CA ASP A 182 8.31 -11.81 22.72
C ASP A 182 9.07 -10.78 23.57
N ALA A 183 10.29 -10.42 23.14
CA ALA A 183 11.14 -9.47 23.87
C ALA A 183 10.75 -7.99 23.64
N ASN A 184 10.02 -7.70 22.56
CA ASN A 184 9.70 -6.34 22.17
C ASN A 184 8.71 -5.67 23.14
N LYS A 185 8.86 -4.35 23.29
CA LYS A 185 7.94 -3.49 24.05
C LYS A 185 7.08 -2.69 23.08
N TYR A 186 5.88 -3.15 22.86
CA TYR A 186 4.95 -2.49 21.94
C TYR A 186 4.31 -1.24 22.56
N PRO A 187 4.10 -0.17 21.77
CA PRO A 187 3.56 1.09 22.29
C PRO A 187 2.08 1.02 22.67
N LEU A 188 1.33 0.07 22.11
CA LEU A 188 -0.10 -0.11 22.35
C LEU A 188 -0.41 -1.57 22.69
N PRO A 189 -1.33 -1.83 23.65
CA PRO A 189 -1.74 -3.19 24.01
C PRO A 189 -2.34 -3.99 22.85
N GLN A 190 -3.03 -3.32 21.92
CA GLN A 190 -3.60 -3.97 20.72
C GLN A 190 -2.50 -4.50 19.80
N ILE A 191 -1.42 -3.75 19.63
CA ILE A 191 -0.26 -4.17 18.82
C ILE A 191 0.43 -5.36 19.50
N ASP A 192 0.67 -5.28 20.79
CA ASP A 192 1.26 -6.38 21.58
C ASP A 192 0.47 -7.68 21.43
N ALA A 193 -0.85 -7.61 21.62
CA ALA A 193 -1.73 -8.77 21.54
C ALA A 193 -1.72 -9.40 20.12
N ILE A 194 -1.85 -8.58 19.08
CA ILE A 194 -1.88 -9.05 17.69
C ILE A 194 -0.53 -9.63 17.27
N CYS A 195 0.58 -8.93 17.54
CA CYS A 195 1.90 -9.39 17.13
C CYS A 195 2.27 -10.72 17.81
N LYS A 196 1.99 -10.88 19.10
CA LYS A 196 2.21 -12.14 19.81
C LYS A 196 1.31 -13.28 19.34
N ALA A 197 0.07 -12.97 18.92
CA ALA A 197 -0.84 -13.97 18.37
C ALA A 197 -0.45 -14.42 16.96
N ASN A 198 -0.08 -13.48 16.10
CA ASN A 198 0.16 -13.75 14.67
C ASN A 198 1.64 -14.04 14.36
N ARG A 199 2.55 -13.61 15.23
CA ARG A 199 4.00 -13.84 15.13
C ARG A 199 4.60 -13.41 13.79
N LYS A 200 4.55 -12.11 13.55
CA LYS A 200 5.14 -11.47 12.36
C LYS A 200 6.31 -10.56 12.70
#